data_4ee894b2be1d7bf53b87303df054ad28
#
_entry.id   4ee894b2be1d7bf53b87303df054ad28
#
_cell.length_a   1.000
_cell.length_b   1.000
_cell.length_c   1.000
_cell.angle_alpha   90.00
_cell.angle_beta   90.00
_cell.angle_gamma   90.00
#
_symmetry.space_group_name_H-M   'P 1'
#
loop_
_entity.id
_entity.type
_entity.pdbx_description
1 polymer ?
#
loop_
_entity_poly.entity_id
_entity_poly.type
_entity_poly.pdbx_seq_one_letter_code
_entity_poly.pdbx_strand_id
1 'polypeptide(L)'
;MTQPDLTAALALNGPDATLKLYRDWAATYDTTFATDMQYNLPAHVARAFRAAGGIGPVLDIGAGTGLLAQSLRDMGLTDPIDGLDFSTGMLERAAAKYLYRTLIHADVTQTLPLSRQYNGITSSGTFTSGHVGPEAFAPILAVALPGALFALSINQRVWTENGFDAALASLQHENRIHDLRLIEVAVYGTAAAAIDPGHADDRAWITLFRAT
;
A
#
# COMPACT_ATOMS: atom_id res chain seq x y z
N MET A 1 9.15 -12.54 24.96
CA MET A 1 8.06 -12.40 23.98
C MET A 1 8.73 -12.56 22.63
N THR A 2 8.35 -13.56 21.85
CA THR A 2 8.81 -13.72 20.47
C THR A 2 8.34 -12.51 19.68
N GLN A 3 9.26 -11.85 18.95
CA GLN A 3 8.89 -10.74 18.06
C GLN A 3 7.94 -11.27 16.98
N PRO A 4 6.92 -10.49 16.56
CA PRO A 4 6.08 -10.85 15.42
C PRO A 4 6.97 -11.04 14.19
N ASP A 5 6.77 -12.13 13.46
CA ASP A 5 7.47 -12.43 12.23
C ASP A 5 6.53 -12.33 11.01
N LEU A 6 7.11 -12.37 9.81
CA LEU A 6 6.37 -12.28 8.56
C LEU A 6 5.37 -13.43 8.40
N THR A 7 5.73 -14.65 8.85
CA THR A 7 4.85 -15.82 8.81
C THR A 7 3.58 -15.58 9.63
N ALA A 8 3.72 -14.93 10.81
CA ALA A 8 2.57 -14.53 11.63
C ALA A 8 1.71 -13.48 10.94
N ALA A 9 2.33 -12.52 10.22
CA ALA A 9 1.61 -11.48 9.49
C ALA A 9 0.80 -12.02 8.30
N LEU A 10 1.33 -13.01 7.60
CA LEU A 10 0.69 -13.60 6.41
C LEU A 10 -0.28 -14.74 6.75
N ALA A 11 -0.23 -15.29 7.98
CA ALA A 11 -1.13 -16.33 8.46
C ALA A 11 -2.38 -15.79 9.19
N LEU A 12 -2.61 -14.47 9.16
CA LEU A 12 -3.70 -13.84 9.89
C LEU A 12 -5.07 -14.21 9.31
N ASN A 13 -5.98 -14.61 10.19
CA ASN A 13 -7.37 -14.88 9.85
C ASN A 13 -8.25 -13.79 10.50
N GLY A 14 -8.56 -12.74 9.73
CA GLY A 14 -9.54 -11.71 10.08
C GLY A 14 -8.95 -10.42 10.67
N PRO A 15 -9.76 -9.33 10.65
CA PRO A 15 -9.33 -7.96 10.97
C PRO A 15 -8.76 -7.78 12.38
N ASP A 16 -9.32 -8.44 13.38
CA ASP A 16 -8.91 -8.28 14.78
C ASP A 16 -7.51 -8.83 15.06
N ALA A 17 -7.16 -9.97 14.44
CA ALA A 17 -5.84 -10.57 14.54
C ALA A 17 -4.79 -9.68 13.86
N THR A 18 -5.15 -9.12 12.70
CA THR A 18 -4.34 -8.16 11.94
C THR A 18 -4.07 -6.90 12.76
N LEU A 19 -5.10 -6.31 13.37
CA LEU A 19 -4.96 -5.12 14.23
C LEU A 19 -4.03 -5.36 15.41
N LYS A 20 -4.20 -6.48 16.11
CA LYS A 20 -3.35 -6.80 17.26
C LYS A 20 -1.88 -6.92 16.86
N LEU A 21 -1.61 -7.66 15.78
CA LEU A 21 -0.24 -7.87 15.31
C LEU A 21 0.42 -6.54 14.91
N TYR A 22 -0.23 -5.73 14.08
CA TYR A 22 0.33 -4.46 13.63
C TYR A 22 0.50 -3.43 14.75
N ARG A 23 -0.39 -3.43 15.75
CA ARG A 23 -0.20 -2.58 16.94
C ARG A 23 1.05 -2.98 17.73
N ASP A 24 1.24 -4.30 17.93
CA ASP A 24 2.39 -4.81 18.67
C ASP A 24 3.70 -4.65 17.86
N TRP A 25 3.60 -4.66 16.54
CA TRP A 25 4.73 -4.54 15.61
C TRP A 25 5.12 -3.11 15.28
N ALA A 26 4.19 -2.16 15.38
CA ALA A 26 4.41 -0.76 14.98
C ALA A 26 5.68 -0.14 15.61
N ALA A 27 6.03 -0.57 16.83
CA ALA A 27 7.20 -0.02 17.55
C ALA A 27 8.54 -0.36 16.87
N THR A 28 8.64 -1.51 16.22
CA THR A 28 9.89 -2.05 15.66
C THR A 28 9.82 -2.28 14.15
N TYR A 29 8.68 -2.03 13.52
CA TYR A 29 8.44 -2.31 12.10
C TYR A 29 9.51 -1.71 11.19
N ASP A 30 9.80 -0.41 11.33
CA ASP A 30 10.78 0.29 10.48
C ASP A 30 12.22 -0.16 10.74
N THR A 31 12.58 -0.44 11.99
CA THR A 31 13.96 -0.67 12.40
C THR A 31 14.37 -2.14 12.33
N THR A 32 13.42 -3.06 12.47
CA THR A 32 13.68 -4.50 12.37
C THR A 32 13.20 -5.05 11.04
N PHE A 33 11.89 -5.14 10.82
CA PHE A 33 11.36 -5.79 9.62
C PHE A 33 11.76 -5.09 8.32
N ALA A 34 11.48 -3.77 8.19
CA ALA A 34 11.74 -3.06 6.94
C ALA A 34 13.22 -2.98 6.60
N THR A 35 14.08 -2.81 7.62
CA THR A 35 15.53 -2.72 7.44
C THR A 35 16.14 -4.11 7.20
N ASP A 36 15.84 -5.08 8.04
CA ASP A 36 16.46 -6.40 8.01
C ASP A 36 16.06 -7.18 6.75
N MET A 37 14.78 -7.11 6.36
CA MET A 37 14.27 -7.73 5.12
C MET A 37 14.59 -6.91 3.87
N GLN A 38 15.12 -5.71 4.00
CA GLN A 38 15.29 -4.76 2.88
C GLN A 38 13.96 -4.59 2.11
N TYR A 39 12.90 -4.18 2.83
CA TYR A 39 11.57 -4.03 2.27
C TYR A 39 11.51 -2.90 1.24
N ASN A 40 11.38 -3.24 -0.04
CA ASN A 40 11.58 -2.33 -1.17
C ASN A 40 10.29 -1.76 -1.77
N LEU A 41 9.11 -2.29 -1.44
CA LEU A 41 7.85 -1.86 -2.07
C LEU A 41 7.58 -0.36 -1.95
N PRO A 42 7.79 0.32 -0.81
CA PRO A 42 7.58 1.76 -0.72
C PRO A 42 8.38 2.54 -1.76
N ALA A 43 9.66 2.22 -1.92
CA ALA A 43 10.53 2.87 -2.89
C ALA A 43 10.14 2.54 -4.34
N HIS A 44 9.70 1.31 -4.63
CA HIS A 44 9.23 0.91 -5.95
C HIS A 44 7.94 1.64 -6.35
N VAL A 45 6.94 1.70 -5.44
CA VAL A 45 5.69 2.42 -5.67
C VAL A 45 5.96 3.92 -5.89
N ALA A 46 6.75 4.54 -5.00
CA ALA A 46 7.08 5.96 -5.12
C ALA A 46 7.77 6.27 -6.46
N ARG A 47 8.76 5.44 -6.87
CA ARG A 47 9.45 5.61 -8.15
C ARG A 47 8.49 5.47 -9.34
N ALA A 48 7.63 4.44 -9.34
CA ALA A 48 6.67 4.21 -10.41
C ALA A 48 5.66 5.36 -10.51
N PHE A 49 5.12 5.83 -9.37
CA PHE A 49 4.21 6.97 -9.30
C PHE A 49 4.86 8.24 -9.87
N ARG A 50 6.07 8.59 -9.43
CA ARG A 50 6.80 9.77 -9.89
C ARG A 50 7.17 9.69 -11.37
N ALA A 51 7.65 8.53 -11.83
CA ALA A 51 8.02 8.32 -13.25
C ALA A 51 6.80 8.40 -14.19
N ALA A 52 5.59 8.07 -13.71
CA ALA A 52 4.34 8.20 -14.45
C ALA A 52 3.70 9.61 -14.37
N GLY A 53 4.41 10.59 -13.81
CA GLY A 53 3.93 11.97 -13.67
C GLY A 53 2.93 12.17 -12.54
N GLY A 54 3.04 11.36 -11.48
CA GLY A 54 2.19 11.47 -10.30
C GLY A 54 2.38 12.79 -9.56
N ILE A 55 1.25 13.43 -9.25
CA ILE A 55 1.14 14.70 -8.52
C ILE A 55 0.10 14.55 -7.41
N GLY A 56 0.08 15.50 -6.49
CA GLY A 56 -0.90 15.53 -5.38
C GLY A 56 -2.10 16.44 -5.65
N PRO A 57 -3.03 16.49 -4.70
CA PRO A 57 -3.01 15.78 -3.43
C PRO A 57 -2.99 14.26 -3.59
N VAL A 58 -2.18 13.57 -2.77
CA VAL A 58 -2.05 12.09 -2.77
C VAL A 58 -2.78 11.51 -1.57
N LEU A 59 -3.49 10.39 -1.77
CA LEU A 59 -3.97 9.54 -0.70
C LEU A 59 -3.11 8.26 -0.66
N ASP A 60 -2.46 8.03 0.46
CA ASP A 60 -1.65 6.86 0.75
C ASP A 60 -2.50 5.83 1.50
N ILE A 61 -2.87 4.75 0.82
CA ILE A 61 -3.75 3.68 1.32
C ILE A 61 -2.92 2.63 2.06
N GLY A 62 -3.30 2.34 3.32
CA GLY A 62 -2.52 1.49 4.19
C GLY A 62 -1.19 2.16 4.52
N ALA A 63 -1.26 3.40 4.99
CA ALA A 63 -0.10 4.27 5.21
C ALA A 63 0.94 3.67 6.17
N GLY A 64 0.51 2.74 7.05
CA GLY A 64 1.36 2.10 8.02
C GLY A 64 2.12 3.13 8.86
N THR A 65 3.42 2.94 8.99
CA THR A 65 4.33 3.88 9.67
C THR A 65 4.78 5.05 8.78
N GLY A 66 4.34 5.12 7.51
CA GLY A 66 4.67 6.22 6.60
C GLY A 66 5.91 6.01 5.72
N LEU A 67 6.33 4.78 5.47
CA LEU A 67 7.51 4.50 4.62
C LEU A 67 7.30 4.92 3.16
N LEU A 68 6.09 4.79 2.62
CA LEU A 68 5.79 5.23 1.27
C LEU A 68 5.78 6.76 1.16
N ALA A 69 5.15 7.46 2.10
CA ALA A 69 5.20 8.91 2.13
C ALA A 69 6.64 9.43 2.26
N GLN A 70 7.48 8.79 3.11
CA GLN A 70 8.90 9.12 3.19
C GLN A 70 9.58 8.98 1.81
N SER A 71 9.37 7.84 1.13
CA SER A 71 9.95 7.60 -0.20
C SER A 71 9.48 8.64 -1.24
N LEU A 72 8.22 9.07 -1.19
CA LEU A 72 7.69 10.13 -2.05
C LEU A 72 8.35 11.49 -1.75
N ARG A 73 8.55 11.82 -0.47
CA ARG A 73 9.25 13.05 -0.05
C ARG A 73 10.71 13.05 -0.49
N ASP A 74 11.41 11.93 -0.31
CA ASP A 74 12.81 11.76 -0.73
C ASP A 74 12.97 11.90 -2.25
N MET A 75 11.92 11.58 -3.02
CA MET A 75 11.87 11.80 -4.48
C MET A 75 11.31 13.19 -4.88
N GLY A 76 11.23 14.13 -3.94
CA GLY A 76 10.89 15.52 -4.19
C GLY A 76 9.40 15.79 -4.40
N LEU A 77 8.48 14.93 -3.93
CA LEU A 77 7.06 15.26 -3.92
C LEU A 77 6.78 16.26 -2.80
N THR A 78 6.39 17.48 -3.15
CA THR A 78 6.05 18.55 -2.19
C THR A 78 4.55 18.70 -1.96
N ASP A 79 3.73 18.12 -2.84
CA ASP A 79 2.27 18.15 -2.74
C ASP A 79 1.75 17.54 -1.44
N PRO A 80 0.53 17.92 -0.99
CA PRO A 80 -0.09 17.32 0.18
C PRO A 80 -0.24 15.79 0.03
N ILE A 81 0.09 15.06 1.10
CA ILE A 81 -0.17 13.62 1.24
C ILE A 81 -1.10 13.45 2.45
N ASP A 82 -2.21 12.76 2.27
CA ASP A 82 -3.01 12.23 3.37
C ASP A 82 -2.77 10.73 3.48
N GLY A 83 -2.71 10.21 4.70
CA GLY A 83 -2.52 8.79 4.97
C GLY A 83 -3.78 8.17 5.54
N LEU A 84 -4.15 7.01 5.04
CA LEU A 84 -5.27 6.22 5.55
C LEU A 84 -4.77 4.86 6.02
N ASP A 85 -5.13 4.48 7.25
CA ASP A 85 -4.80 3.16 7.79
C ASP A 85 -5.88 2.69 8.76
N PHE A 86 -6.02 1.38 8.89
CA PHE A 86 -6.94 0.73 9.82
C PHE A 86 -6.35 0.63 11.25
N SER A 87 -5.03 0.74 11.39
CA SER A 87 -4.32 0.63 12.67
C SER A 87 -3.99 2.02 13.25
N THR A 88 -4.63 2.37 14.35
CA THR A 88 -4.30 3.61 15.08
C THR A 88 -2.85 3.65 15.56
N GLY A 89 -2.28 2.49 15.97
CA GLY A 89 -0.87 2.42 16.38
C GLY A 89 0.11 2.70 15.24
N MET A 90 -0.22 2.29 14.00
CA MET A 90 0.54 2.65 12.80
C MET A 90 0.43 4.15 12.51
N LEU A 91 -0.78 4.71 12.57
CA LEU A 91 -0.99 6.14 12.35
C LEU A 91 -0.27 7.02 13.37
N GLU A 92 -0.17 6.59 14.64
CA GLU A 92 0.62 7.29 15.66
C GLU A 92 2.11 7.37 15.28
N ARG A 93 2.67 6.29 14.73
CA ARG A 93 4.05 6.28 14.22
C ARG A 93 4.23 7.14 12.97
N ALA A 94 3.27 7.09 12.05
CA ALA A 94 3.25 7.95 10.88
C ALA A 94 3.19 9.43 11.26
N ALA A 95 2.38 9.79 12.26
CA ALA A 95 2.26 11.16 12.77
C ALA A 95 3.59 11.72 13.26
N ALA A 96 4.40 10.90 13.94
CA ALA A 96 5.70 11.31 14.46
C ALA A 96 6.72 11.70 13.36
N LYS A 97 6.48 11.30 12.11
CA LYS A 97 7.34 11.63 10.96
C LYS A 97 7.00 12.97 10.29
N TYR A 98 5.85 13.57 10.59
CA TYR A 98 5.39 14.86 10.03
C TYR A 98 5.35 14.89 8.49
N LEU A 99 5.04 13.77 7.85
CA LEU A 99 5.03 13.62 6.38
C LEU A 99 3.67 13.90 5.77
N TYR A 100 2.61 13.69 6.54
CA TYR A 100 1.22 13.76 6.11
C TYR A 100 0.56 15.08 6.49
N ARG A 101 -0.35 15.56 5.63
CA ARG A 101 -1.25 16.67 5.94
C ARG A 101 -2.32 16.22 6.94
N THR A 102 -2.90 15.04 6.71
CA THR A 102 -3.93 14.43 7.54
C THR A 102 -3.69 12.93 7.63
N LEU A 103 -3.96 12.34 8.79
CA LEU A 103 -3.99 10.89 9.00
C LEU A 103 -5.43 10.47 9.35
N ILE A 104 -5.92 9.44 8.66
CA ILE A 104 -7.32 9.04 8.66
C ILE A 104 -7.39 7.59 9.10
N HIS A 105 -8.08 7.35 10.22
CA HIS A 105 -8.40 6.01 10.67
C HIS A 105 -9.68 5.53 9.96
N ALA A 106 -9.53 4.60 9.02
CA ALA A 106 -10.66 4.04 8.28
C ALA A 106 -10.34 2.67 7.69
N ASP A 107 -11.38 1.88 7.47
CA ASP A 107 -11.33 0.64 6.69
C ASP A 107 -11.50 0.96 5.21
N VAL A 108 -10.49 0.67 4.39
CA VAL A 108 -10.49 0.98 2.96
C VAL A 108 -11.51 0.14 2.16
N THR A 109 -12.02 -0.94 2.72
CA THR A 109 -13.07 -1.76 2.10
C THR A 109 -14.46 -1.15 2.24
N GLN A 110 -14.60 -0.12 3.08
CA GLN A 110 -15.86 0.59 3.33
C GLN A 110 -15.90 1.94 2.61
N THR A 111 -17.08 2.58 2.61
CA THR A 111 -17.19 3.97 2.13
C THR A 111 -16.27 4.88 2.93
N LEU A 112 -15.36 5.55 2.26
CA LEU A 112 -14.39 6.42 2.92
C LEU A 112 -15.04 7.74 3.36
N PRO A 113 -14.73 8.25 4.56
CA PRO A 113 -15.22 9.53 5.07
C PRO A 113 -14.48 10.72 4.42
N LEU A 114 -14.36 10.69 3.10
CA LEU A 114 -13.55 11.63 2.31
C LEU A 114 -14.34 12.14 1.10
N SER A 115 -14.11 13.39 0.74
CA SER A 115 -14.60 13.94 -0.52
C SER A 115 -13.68 13.53 -1.68
N ARG A 116 -14.21 13.59 -2.91
CA ARG A 116 -13.46 13.37 -4.14
C ARG A 116 -12.46 14.51 -4.36
N GLN A 117 -11.16 14.28 -4.13
CA GLN A 117 -10.17 15.35 -4.14
C GLN A 117 -8.73 14.94 -4.48
N TYR A 118 -8.45 13.65 -4.73
CA TYR A 118 -7.09 13.19 -4.90
C TYR A 118 -6.71 13.04 -6.37
N ASN A 119 -5.54 13.58 -6.75
CA ASN A 119 -4.91 13.39 -8.07
C ASN A 119 -3.99 12.17 -8.10
N GLY A 120 -3.60 11.67 -6.94
CA GLY A 120 -2.78 10.49 -6.78
C GLY A 120 -3.33 9.55 -5.71
N ILE A 121 -3.33 8.25 -6.00
CA ILE A 121 -3.65 7.20 -5.03
C ILE A 121 -2.46 6.25 -5.01
N THR A 122 -1.86 6.07 -3.85
CA THR A 122 -0.70 5.18 -3.69
C THR A 122 -0.96 4.15 -2.60
N SER A 123 -0.32 2.98 -2.71
CA SER A 123 -0.35 1.96 -1.66
C SER A 123 0.84 1.03 -1.76
N SER A 124 1.46 0.69 -0.63
CA SER A 124 2.50 -0.32 -0.56
C SER A 124 2.25 -1.33 0.57
N GLY A 125 2.17 -2.62 0.21
CA GLY A 125 2.03 -3.71 1.18
C GLY A 125 0.62 -3.95 1.72
N THR A 126 -0.39 -3.21 1.26
CA THR A 126 -1.79 -3.36 1.71
C THR A 126 -2.49 -4.53 1.02
N PHE A 127 -2.24 -4.72 -0.28
CA PHE A 127 -2.88 -5.75 -1.10
C PHE A 127 -2.02 -7.03 -1.10
N THR A 128 -2.14 -7.80 -0.03
CA THR A 128 -1.36 -9.03 0.22
C THR A 128 -2.20 -10.07 0.97
N SER A 129 -1.66 -11.27 1.18
CA SER A 129 -2.35 -12.38 1.86
C SER A 129 -2.89 -11.97 3.23
N GLY A 130 -4.16 -12.31 3.47
CA GLY A 130 -4.83 -12.05 4.76
C GLY A 130 -5.21 -10.59 5.01
N HIS A 131 -5.04 -9.70 4.01
CA HIS A 131 -5.33 -8.28 4.14
C HIS A 131 -6.48 -7.86 3.21
N VAL A 132 -6.28 -6.81 2.42
CA VAL A 132 -7.30 -6.16 1.60
C VAL A 132 -7.36 -6.78 0.21
N GLY A 133 -8.54 -7.08 -0.26
CA GLY A 133 -8.82 -7.57 -1.60
C GLY A 133 -9.27 -6.47 -2.59
N PRO A 134 -9.72 -6.87 -3.80
CA PRO A 134 -10.14 -5.93 -4.83
C PRO A 134 -11.42 -5.15 -4.50
N GLU A 135 -12.16 -5.52 -3.46
CA GLU A 135 -13.32 -4.77 -2.96
C GLU A 135 -12.96 -3.32 -2.58
N ALA A 136 -11.70 -3.05 -2.26
CA ALA A 136 -11.22 -1.70 -1.98
C ALA A 136 -11.19 -0.78 -3.21
N PHE A 137 -11.21 -1.32 -4.44
CA PHE A 137 -11.13 -0.47 -5.64
C PHE A 137 -12.31 0.51 -5.75
N ALA A 138 -13.51 0.09 -5.41
CA ALA A 138 -14.68 0.96 -5.51
C ALA A 138 -14.60 2.18 -4.56
N PRO A 139 -14.32 2.01 -3.24
CA PRO A 139 -14.13 3.13 -2.33
C PRO A 139 -12.98 4.08 -2.72
N ILE A 140 -11.83 3.57 -3.15
CA ILE A 140 -10.70 4.43 -3.51
C ILE A 140 -10.90 5.17 -4.84
N LEU A 141 -11.59 4.58 -5.81
CA LEU A 141 -12.00 5.26 -7.03
C LEU A 141 -13.02 6.39 -6.76
N ALA A 142 -13.88 6.22 -5.75
CA ALA A 142 -14.87 7.23 -5.40
C ALA A 142 -14.26 8.55 -4.89
N VAL A 143 -13.07 8.50 -4.29
CA VAL A 143 -12.35 9.69 -3.78
C VAL A 143 -11.32 10.26 -4.75
N ALA A 144 -11.05 9.57 -5.85
CA ALA A 144 -10.11 9.99 -6.88
C ALA A 144 -10.75 11.00 -7.84
N LEU A 145 -10.00 12.01 -8.26
CA LEU A 145 -10.39 12.92 -9.35
C LEU A 145 -10.30 12.21 -10.71
N PRO A 146 -11.06 12.66 -11.74
CA PRO A 146 -10.84 12.19 -13.11
C PRO A 146 -9.39 12.42 -13.54
N GLY A 147 -8.77 11.40 -14.13
CA GLY A 147 -7.35 11.41 -14.50
C GLY A 147 -6.38 11.12 -13.37
N ALA A 148 -6.86 10.92 -12.14
CA ALA A 148 -6.01 10.58 -11.00
C ALA A 148 -5.16 9.34 -11.27
N LEU A 149 -3.87 9.40 -10.96
CA LEU A 149 -2.94 8.30 -11.12
C LEU A 149 -2.94 7.39 -9.90
N PHE A 150 -3.12 6.11 -10.15
CA PHE A 150 -2.99 5.06 -9.15
C PHE A 150 -1.63 4.38 -9.30
N ALA A 151 -0.97 4.09 -8.17
CA ALA A 151 0.22 3.27 -8.08
C ALA A 151 0.11 2.35 -6.85
N LEU A 152 -0.31 1.13 -7.06
CA LEU A 152 -0.62 0.18 -6.00
C LEU A 152 0.28 -1.06 -6.12
N SER A 153 0.92 -1.49 -5.03
CA SER A 153 1.59 -2.78 -5.02
C SER A 153 0.60 -3.88 -4.65
N ILE A 154 0.53 -4.92 -5.48
CA ILE A 154 -0.29 -6.12 -5.25
C ILE A 154 0.64 -7.33 -5.27
N ASN A 155 0.65 -8.11 -4.18
CA ASN A 155 1.48 -9.30 -4.09
C ASN A 155 1.02 -10.36 -5.12
N GLN A 156 1.98 -10.95 -5.86
CA GLN A 156 1.66 -11.92 -6.90
C GLN A 156 1.01 -13.21 -6.36
N ARG A 157 1.26 -13.57 -5.10
CA ARG A 157 0.63 -14.75 -4.48
C ARG A 157 -0.89 -14.66 -4.43
N VAL A 158 -1.43 -13.44 -4.29
CA VAL A 158 -2.89 -13.20 -4.20
C VAL A 158 -3.49 -12.66 -5.49
N TRP A 159 -2.70 -12.42 -6.51
CA TRP A 159 -3.11 -11.73 -7.74
C TRP A 159 -4.34 -12.37 -8.40
N THR A 160 -4.26 -13.65 -8.71
CA THR A 160 -5.37 -14.38 -9.34
C THR A 160 -6.31 -15.00 -8.31
N GLU A 161 -5.76 -15.51 -7.20
CA GLU A 161 -6.56 -16.18 -6.16
C GLU A 161 -7.62 -15.24 -5.57
N ASN A 162 -7.26 -13.98 -5.29
CA ASN A 162 -8.18 -12.99 -4.76
C ASN A 162 -8.90 -12.20 -5.87
N GLY A 163 -8.65 -12.49 -7.17
CA GLY A 163 -9.36 -11.90 -8.29
C GLY A 163 -8.97 -10.47 -8.65
N PHE A 164 -7.76 -10.01 -8.32
CA PHE A 164 -7.29 -8.67 -8.69
C PHE A 164 -7.19 -8.47 -10.19
N ASP A 165 -6.74 -9.48 -10.94
CA ASP A 165 -6.68 -9.49 -12.39
C ASP A 165 -8.08 -9.31 -13.02
N ALA A 166 -9.05 -10.08 -12.55
CA ALA A 166 -10.43 -10.00 -13.03
C ALA A 166 -11.08 -8.65 -12.70
N ALA A 167 -10.84 -8.13 -11.48
CA ALA A 167 -11.39 -6.85 -11.04
C ALA A 167 -10.84 -5.68 -11.88
N LEU A 168 -9.52 -5.65 -12.13
CA LEU A 168 -8.90 -4.60 -12.97
C LEU A 168 -9.37 -4.70 -14.42
N ALA A 169 -9.52 -5.92 -14.98
CA ALA A 169 -10.07 -6.13 -16.31
C ALA A 169 -11.53 -5.65 -16.42
N SER A 170 -12.37 -5.90 -15.38
CA SER A 170 -13.74 -5.38 -15.32
C SER A 170 -13.76 -3.86 -15.31
N LEU A 171 -12.96 -3.23 -14.47
CA LEU A 171 -12.87 -1.76 -14.38
C LEU A 171 -12.44 -1.12 -15.71
N GLN A 172 -11.53 -1.76 -16.48
CA GLN A 172 -11.16 -1.30 -17.82
C GLN A 172 -12.32 -1.48 -18.82
N HIS A 173 -13.00 -2.63 -18.80
CA HIS A 173 -14.14 -2.90 -19.67
C HIS A 173 -15.28 -1.91 -19.42
N GLU A 174 -15.51 -1.55 -18.17
CA GLU A 174 -16.51 -0.55 -17.74
C GLU A 174 -16.07 0.91 -18.01
N ASN A 175 -14.90 1.12 -18.58
CA ASN A 175 -14.29 2.43 -18.78
C ASN A 175 -14.16 3.26 -17.48
N ARG A 176 -13.97 2.62 -16.34
CA ARG A 176 -13.73 3.28 -15.04
C ARG A 176 -12.27 3.60 -14.81
N ILE A 177 -11.38 2.86 -15.50
CA ILE A 177 -9.94 3.10 -15.49
C ILE A 177 -9.37 2.94 -16.90
N HIS A 178 -8.23 3.58 -17.15
CA HIS A 178 -7.49 3.44 -18.42
C HIS A 178 -5.97 3.42 -18.16
N ASP A 179 -5.17 3.16 -19.20
CA ASP A 179 -3.69 3.10 -19.17
C ASP A 179 -3.13 2.10 -18.15
N LEU A 180 -3.80 0.96 -17.93
CA LEU A 180 -3.33 -0.07 -17.01
C LEU A 180 -1.98 -0.63 -17.46
N ARG A 181 -0.99 -0.55 -16.57
CA ARG A 181 0.35 -1.12 -16.73
C ARG A 181 0.74 -1.87 -15.49
N LEU A 182 1.44 -2.99 -15.66
CA LEU A 182 1.95 -3.82 -14.59
C LEU A 182 3.49 -3.79 -14.64
N ILE A 183 4.13 -3.49 -13.52
CA ILE A 183 5.59 -3.50 -13.37
C ILE A 183 5.92 -4.53 -12.29
N GLU A 184 6.63 -5.60 -12.68
CA GLU A 184 7.08 -6.60 -11.71
C GLU A 184 8.25 -6.08 -10.88
N VAL A 185 8.17 -6.28 -9.56
CA VAL A 185 9.23 -5.89 -8.62
C VAL A 185 9.43 -6.97 -7.55
N ALA A 186 10.65 -7.03 -6.99
CA ALA A 186 10.91 -7.80 -5.79
C ALA A 186 10.34 -7.08 -4.56
N VAL A 187 9.71 -7.83 -3.66
CA VAL A 187 9.18 -7.28 -2.40
C VAL A 187 10.33 -6.96 -1.45
N TYR A 188 11.30 -7.85 -1.36
CA TYR A 188 12.42 -7.80 -0.43
C TYR A 188 13.76 -7.76 -1.15
N GLY A 189 14.81 -7.39 -0.43
CA GLY A 189 16.19 -7.48 -0.92
C GLY A 189 16.81 -8.85 -0.64
N THR A 190 18.06 -9.00 -1.04
CA THR A 190 18.81 -10.27 -0.95
C THR A 190 19.04 -10.78 0.47
N ALA A 191 19.02 -9.89 1.46
CA ALA A 191 19.15 -10.26 2.89
C ALA A 191 17.96 -11.09 3.40
N ALA A 192 16.79 -10.97 2.79
CA ALA A 192 15.58 -11.69 3.19
C ALA A 192 15.75 -13.21 3.16
N ALA A 193 16.56 -13.76 2.24
CA ALA A 193 16.79 -15.20 2.12
C ALA A 193 17.41 -15.85 3.38
N ALA A 194 18.17 -15.08 4.14
CA ALA A 194 18.77 -15.55 5.40
C ALA A 194 17.79 -15.49 6.59
N ILE A 195 16.75 -14.65 6.48
CA ILE A 195 15.80 -14.36 7.57
C ILE A 195 14.53 -15.16 7.39
N ASP A 196 13.93 -15.11 6.20
CA ASP A 196 12.70 -15.81 5.83
C ASP A 196 12.81 -16.36 4.40
N PRO A 197 13.38 -17.57 4.22
CA PRO A 197 13.52 -18.19 2.90
C PRO A 197 12.18 -18.42 2.18
N GLY A 198 11.09 -18.58 2.92
CA GLY A 198 9.75 -18.83 2.36
C GLY A 198 9.16 -17.64 1.62
N HIS A 199 9.63 -16.44 1.94
CA HIS A 199 9.13 -15.16 1.39
C HIS A 199 10.19 -14.32 0.70
N ALA A 200 11.45 -14.77 0.71
CA ALA A 200 12.59 -14.02 0.14
C ALA A 200 12.42 -13.67 -1.35
N ASP A 201 11.79 -14.57 -2.11
CA ASP A 201 11.56 -14.43 -3.54
C ASP A 201 10.17 -13.84 -3.88
N ASP A 202 9.46 -13.30 -2.91
CA ASP A 202 8.15 -12.70 -3.15
C ASP A 202 8.24 -11.56 -4.15
N ARG A 203 7.29 -11.57 -5.11
CA ARG A 203 7.12 -10.57 -6.14
C ARG A 203 5.79 -9.84 -5.97
N ALA A 204 5.77 -8.60 -6.43
CA ALA A 204 4.56 -7.83 -6.52
C ALA A 204 4.43 -7.17 -7.90
N TRP A 205 3.19 -6.94 -8.32
CA TRP A 205 2.88 -6.03 -9.39
C TRP A 205 2.70 -4.63 -8.83
N ILE A 206 3.46 -3.66 -9.35
CA ILE A 206 3.05 -2.26 -9.22
C ILE A 206 2.05 -2.02 -10.34
N THR A 207 0.78 -1.88 -9.97
CA THR A 207 -0.30 -1.57 -10.91
C THR A 207 -0.41 -0.07 -11.06
N LEU A 208 -0.15 0.42 -12.27
CA LEU A 208 -0.34 1.82 -12.65
C LEU A 208 -1.57 1.93 -13.54
N PHE A 209 -2.49 2.84 -13.23
CA PHE A 209 -3.64 3.16 -14.06
C PHE A 209 -4.18 4.55 -13.72
N ARG A 210 -5.07 5.07 -14.56
CA ARG A 210 -5.76 6.33 -14.28
C ARG A 210 -7.27 6.11 -14.13
N ALA A 211 -7.87 6.86 -13.21
CA ALA A 211 -9.33 6.96 -13.09
C ALA A 211 -9.91 7.73 -14.30
N THR A 212 -11.11 7.37 -14.74
CA THR A 212 -11.87 8.08 -15.78
C THR A 212 -12.70 9.21 -15.22
#